data_008d6f498e9ad8dfae475d7c4f2eb704
#
_entry.id   008d6f498e9ad8dfae475d7c4f2eb704
#
_cell.length_a   1.000
_cell.length_b   1.000
_cell.length_c   1.000
_cell.angle_alpha   90.00
_cell.angle_beta   90.00
_cell.angle_gamma   90.00
#
_symmetry.space_group_name_H-M   'P 1'
#
loop_
_entity.id
_entity.type
_entity.pdbx_description
1 polymer ?
#
loop_
_entity_poly.entity_id
_entity_poly.type
_entity_poly.pdbx_seq_one_letter_code
_entity_poly.pdbx_strand_id
1 'polypeptide(L)'
;MKIREVNENKKQFIALLLLADEQENMIDHYLEKGTMYVLEDGNVKAECVVTDEGNGILEIKNIAVDPENQGKGYGKALIDFLASKYADEYSVLQVGTGDSP
;
A
#
# COMPACT_ATOMS: atom_id res chain seq x y z
N MET A 1 4.72 7.59 -15.47
CA MET A 1 4.40 6.87 -14.22
C MET A 1 4.41 7.84 -13.06
N LYS A 2 3.39 7.76 -12.21
CA LYS A 2 3.23 8.73 -11.14
C LYS A 2 2.67 8.03 -9.91
N ILE A 3 3.20 8.37 -8.73
CA ILE A 3 2.70 7.85 -7.46
C ILE A 3 2.11 9.02 -6.68
N ARG A 4 0.86 8.87 -6.22
CA ARG A 4 0.18 9.93 -5.47
C ARG A 4 -0.52 9.37 -4.25
N GLU A 5 -0.67 10.23 -3.26
CA GLU A 5 -1.42 9.89 -2.05
C GLU A 5 -2.92 10.01 -2.29
N VAL A 6 -3.68 9.08 -1.74
CA VAL A 6 -5.15 9.11 -1.82
C VAL A 6 -5.67 9.56 -0.46
N ASN A 7 -6.32 10.73 -0.44
CA ASN A 7 -6.75 11.35 0.80
C ASN A 7 -8.22 11.15 1.12
N GLU A 8 -9.01 10.75 0.14
CA GLU A 8 -10.43 10.52 0.38
C GLU A 8 -10.95 9.46 -0.58
N ASN A 9 -12.08 8.85 -0.20
CA ASN A 9 -12.72 7.80 -0.98
C ASN A 9 -11.73 6.69 -1.35
N LYS A 10 -11.01 6.22 -0.33
CA LYS A 10 -9.97 5.20 -0.55
C LYS A 10 -10.54 3.90 -1.07
N LYS A 11 -11.80 3.61 -0.73
CA LYS A 11 -12.46 2.37 -1.18
C LYS A 11 -12.82 2.37 -2.65
N GLN A 12 -12.60 3.47 -3.36
CA GLN A 12 -12.74 3.45 -4.82
C GLN A 12 -11.79 2.42 -5.43
N PHE A 13 -10.72 2.07 -4.72
CA PHE A 13 -9.73 1.08 -5.18
C PHE A 13 -9.92 -0.28 -4.49
N ILE A 14 -11.15 -0.58 -4.04
CA ILE A 14 -11.40 -1.80 -3.26
C ILE A 14 -11.02 -3.07 -4.02
N ALA A 15 -11.16 -3.07 -5.35
CA ALA A 15 -10.81 -4.25 -6.14
C ALA A 15 -9.32 -4.59 -6.00
N LEU A 16 -8.45 -3.57 -5.99
CA LEU A 16 -7.02 -3.80 -5.77
C LEU A 16 -6.75 -4.22 -4.33
N LEU A 17 -7.38 -3.53 -3.37
CA LEU A 17 -7.17 -3.85 -1.96
C LEU A 17 -7.50 -5.30 -1.65
N LEU A 18 -8.58 -5.82 -2.23
CA LEU A 18 -9.01 -7.20 -1.99
C LEU A 18 -8.07 -8.24 -2.58
N LEU A 19 -7.21 -7.86 -3.51
CA LEU A 19 -6.20 -8.79 -4.05
C LEU A 19 -5.20 -9.20 -2.99
N ALA A 20 -4.87 -8.28 -2.08
CA ALA A 20 -3.87 -8.54 -1.05
C ALA A 20 -4.50 -8.98 0.28
N ASP A 21 -5.75 -8.61 0.53
CA ASP A 21 -6.45 -8.95 1.76
C ASP A 21 -7.90 -9.22 1.41
N GLU A 22 -8.31 -10.47 1.47
CA GLU A 22 -9.63 -10.89 1.01
C GLU A 22 -10.77 -10.48 1.92
N GLN A 23 -10.46 -9.97 3.12
CA GLN A 23 -11.47 -9.63 4.12
C GLN A 23 -11.64 -8.13 4.19
N GLU A 24 -12.73 -7.63 3.63
CA GLU A 24 -12.98 -6.19 3.61
C GLU A 24 -13.04 -5.59 5.01
N ASN A 25 -13.58 -6.32 5.98
CA ASN A 25 -13.63 -5.82 7.34
C ASN A 25 -12.24 -5.61 7.93
N MET A 26 -11.27 -6.42 7.53
CA MET A 26 -9.88 -6.22 7.95
C MET A 26 -9.28 -4.99 7.28
N ILE A 27 -9.58 -4.80 6.01
CA ILE A 27 -9.13 -3.59 5.29
C ILE A 27 -9.67 -2.35 6.01
N ASP A 28 -10.92 -2.36 6.44
CA ASP A 28 -11.53 -1.24 7.13
C ASP A 28 -10.76 -0.86 8.41
N HIS A 29 -10.13 -1.84 9.06
CA HIS A 29 -9.39 -1.57 10.29
C HIS A 29 -8.19 -0.66 10.09
N TYR A 30 -7.53 -0.73 8.94
CA TYR A 30 -6.31 0.04 8.74
C TYR A 30 -6.42 1.10 7.67
N LEU A 31 -7.47 1.05 6.83
CA LEU A 31 -7.52 1.91 5.64
C LEU A 31 -7.64 3.39 5.99
N GLU A 32 -8.54 3.74 6.91
CA GLU A 32 -8.78 5.14 7.23
C GLU A 32 -7.63 5.77 8.01
N LYS A 33 -7.05 5.02 8.93
CA LYS A 33 -5.95 5.56 9.73
C LYS A 33 -4.60 5.45 9.02
N GLY A 34 -4.51 4.59 8.01
CA GLY A 34 -3.29 4.44 7.24
C GLY A 34 -3.16 5.49 6.16
N THR A 35 -2.01 5.49 5.51
CA THR A 35 -1.74 6.34 4.36
C THR A 35 -1.74 5.48 3.11
N MET A 36 -2.52 5.87 2.11
CA MET A 36 -2.66 5.11 0.88
C MET A 36 -2.00 5.84 -0.29
N TYR A 37 -1.27 5.09 -1.08
CA TYR A 37 -0.68 5.59 -2.33
C TYR A 37 -1.15 4.72 -3.49
N VAL A 38 -1.34 5.35 -4.64
CA VAL A 38 -1.60 4.62 -5.88
C VAL A 38 -0.56 5.00 -6.91
N LEU A 39 -0.24 4.04 -7.76
CA LEU A 39 0.68 4.25 -8.88
C LEU A 39 -0.13 4.27 -10.16
N GLU A 40 0.01 5.37 -10.91
CA GLU A 40 -0.68 5.56 -12.17
C GLU A 40 0.31 5.52 -13.33
N ASP A 41 -0.06 4.78 -14.36
CA ASP A 41 0.68 4.73 -15.62
C ASP A 41 -0.38 4.63 -16.70
N GLY A 42 -0.93 5.80 -17.06
CA GLY A 42 -2.15 5.88 -17.85
C GLY A 42 -3.36 5.83 -16.94
N ASN A 43 -3.58 4.71 -16.28
CA ASN A 43 -4.60 4.57 -15.23
C ASN A 43 -3.93 3.96 -14.00
N VAL A 44 -4.69 3.75 -12.94
CA VAL A 44 -4.15 3.18 -11.71
C VAL A 44 -3.81 1.72 -11.91
N LYS A 45 -2.56 1.35 -11.65
CA LYS A 45 -2.02 0.00 -11.85
C LYS A 45 -1.74 -0.73 -10.55
N ALA A 46 -1.54 0.01 -9.46
CA ALA A 46 -1.11 -0.58 -8.19
C ALA A 46 -1.44 0.35 -7.04
N GLU A 47 -1.49 -0.20 -5.84
CA GLU A 47 -1.75 0.56 -4.63
C GLU A 47 -0.95 -0.01 -3.46
N CYS A 48 -0.77 0.81 -2.41
CA CYS A 48 -0.28 0.32 -1.12
C CYS A 48 -0.88 1.15 0.00
N VAL A 49 -0.94 0.56 1.18
CA VAL A 49 -1.38 1.23 2.40
C VAL A 49 -0.33 0.98 3.47
N VAL A 50 0.10 2.04 4.14
CA VAL A 50 1.10 1.93 5.21
C VAL A 50 0.54 2.51 6.50
N THR A 51 1.00 1.96 7.63
CA THR A 51 0.64 2.46 8.96
C THR A 51 1.90 2.63 9.80
N ASP A 52 1.84 3.60 10.72
CA ASP A 52 2.89 3.81 11.71
C ASP A 52 2.62 2.86 12.87
N GLU A 53 3.54 1.92 13.08
CA GLU A 53 3.38 0.91 14.15
C GLU A 53 4.09 1.31 15.43
N GLY A 54 4.69 2.50 15.47
CA GLY A 54 5.46 2.96 16.61
C GLY A 54 6.89 2.48 16.58
N ASN A 55 7.72 3.04 17.43
CA ASN A 55 9.12 2.63 17.58
C ASN A 55 9.93 2.71 16.28
N GLY A 56 9.57 3.62 15.40
CA GLY A 56 10.29 3.78 14.14
C GLY A 56 9.95 2.74 13.10
N ILE A 57 8.83 2.04 13.23
CA ILE A 57 8.41 0.98 12.32
C ILE A 57 7.25 1.46 11.46
N LEU A 58 7.43 1.41 10.15
CA LEU A 58 6.36 1.65 9.18
C LEU A 58 6.00 0.31 8.56
N GLU A 59 4.73 -0.01 8.54
CA GLU A 59 4.29 -1.30 8.03
C GLU A 59 3.42 -1.15 6.79
N ILE A 60 3.72 -1.95 5.77
CA ILE A 60 2.88 -2.06 4.58
C ILE A 60 1.76 -3.04 4.93
N LYS A 61 0.53 -2.51 5.07
CA LYS A 61 -0.63 -3.33 5.41
C LYS A 61 -1.26 -3.98 4.18
N ASN A 62 -1.08 -3.35 3.04
CA ASN A 62 -1.67 -3.83 1.79
C ASN A 62 -0.81 -3.33 0.65
N ILE A 63 -0.51 -4.19 -0.30
CA ILE A 63 0.16 -3.79 -1.54
C ILE A 63 -0.31 -4.74 -2.63
N ALA A 64 -0.79 -4.18 -3.72
CA ALA A 64 -1.33 -4.98 -4.81
C ALA A 64 -1.10 -4.32 -6.15
N VAL A 65 -0.91 -5.16 -7.16
CA VAL A 65 -0.77 -4.74 -8.55
C VAL A 65 -1.89 -5.39 -9.35
N ASP A 66 -2.54 -4.61 -10.21
CA ASP A 66 -3.54 -5.11 -11.12
C ASP A 66 -3.01 -6.39 -11.80
N PRO A 67 -3.76 -7.50 -11.77
CA PRO A 67 -3.27 -8.77 -12.29
C PRO A 67 -2.76 -8.70 -13.74
N GLU A 68 -3.37 -7.86 -14.58
CA GLU A 68 -2.94 -7.74 -15.97
C GLU A 68 -1.64 -6.95 -16.13
N ASN A 69 -1.17 -6.34 -15.04
CA ASN A 69 0.01 -5.48 -15.09
C ASN A 69 1.13 -5.97 -14.17
N GLN A 70 1.02 -7.19 -13.66
CA GLN A 70 2.07 -7.77 -12.84
C GLN A 70 3.29 -8.08 -13.69
N GLY A 71 4.46 -8.11 -13.04
CA GLY A 71 5.71 -8.39 -13.74
C GLY A 71 6.31 -7.19 -14.44
N LYS A 72 5.75 -6.00 -14.25
CA LYS A 72 6.26 -4.76 -14.89
C LYS A 72 7.01 -3.86 -13.92
N GLY A 73 7.19 -4.31 -12.67
CA GLY A 73 7.95 -3.54 -11.69
C GLY A 73 7.15 -2.52 -10.89
N TYR A 74 5.82 -2.52 -10.99
CA TYR A 74 5.01 -1.53 -10.29
C TYR A 74 5.05 -1.72 -8.77
N GLY A 75 5.02 -2.97 -8.30
CA GLY A 75 5.12 -3.24 -6.87
C GLY A 75 6.45 -2.79 -6.31
N LYS A 76 7.53 -3.09 -7.04
CA LYS A 76 8.87 -2.65 -6.63
C LYS A 76 8.97 -1.14 -6.60
N ALA A 77 8.36 -0.47 -7.58
CA ALA A 77 8.37 0.99 -7.62
C ALA A 77 7.70 1.59 -6.39
N LEU A 78 6.58 0.99 -5.95
CA LEU A 78 5.92 1.45 -4.73
C LEU A 78 6.80 1.24 -3.50
N ILE A 79 7.43 0.10 -3.38
CA ILE A 79 8.30 -0.19 -2.23
C ILE A 79 9.48 0.77 -2.22
N ASP A 80 10.11 1.00 -3.37
CA ASP A 80 11.24 1.93 -3.48
C ASP A 80 10.81 3.36 -3.12
N PHE A 81 9.60 3.74 -3.55
CA PHE A 81 9.05 5.04 -3.22
C PHE A 81 8.88 5.20 -1.70
N LEU A 82 8.32 4.18 -1.04
CA LEU A 82 8.11 4.22 0.40
C LEU A 82 9.45 4.27 1.15
N ALA A 83 10.41 3.46 0.73
CA ALA A 83 11.70 3.43 1.38
C ALA A 83 12.40 4.79 1.29
N SER A 84 12.29 5.45 0.14
CA SER A 84 12.91 6.75 -0.06
C SER A 84 12.17 7.85 0.70
N LYS A 85 10.84 7.85 0.61
CA LYS A 85 10.03 8.91 1.21
C LYS A 85 10.13 8.92 2.73
N TYR A 86 10.21 7.77 3.35
CA TYR A 86 10.16 7.63 4.79
C TYR A 86 11.51 7.31 5.44
N ALA A 87 12.59 7.41 4.67
CA ALA A 87 13.92 7.02 5.15
C ALA A 87 14.36 7.75 6.42
N ASP A 88 13.99 9.03 6.55
CA ASP A 88 14.41 9.84 7.69
C ASP A 88 13.45 9.75 8.87
N GLU A 89 12.26 9.19 8.67
CA GLU A 89 11.24 9.14 9.71
C GLU A 89 11.14 7.78 10.39
N TYR A 90 11.53 6.73 9.69
CA TYR A 90 11.38 5.36 10.17
C TYR A 90 12.68 4.60 9.99
N SER A 91 12.98 3.71 10.93
CA SER A 91 14.18 2.89 10.84
C SER A 91 13.90 1.53 10.21
N VAL A 92 12.62 1.12 10.17
CA VAL A 92 12.21 -0.17 9.62
C VAL A 92 11.00 0.01 8.73
N LEU A 93 11.05 -0.58 7.54
CA LEU A 93 9.90 -0.75 6.67
C LEU A 93 9.64 -2.25 6.58
N GLN A 94 8.49 -2.69 7.06
CA GLN A 94 8.17 -4.11 7.04
C GLN A 94 6.85 -4.36 6.32
N VAL A 95 6.66 -5.59 5.86
CA VAL A 95 5.41 -6.00 5.22
C VAL A 95 4.63 -6.82 6.22
N GLY A 96 3.39 -6.41 6.49
CA GLY A 96 2.50 -7.15 7.35
C GLY A 96 2.03 -8.40 6.65
N THR A 97 1.95 -9.50 7.38
CA THR A 97 1.51 -10.76 6.81
C THR A 97 -0.01 -10.89 6.78
N GLY A 98 -0.69 -10.11 7.60
CA GLY A 98 -2.14 -10.09 7.61
C GLY A 98 -2.81 -11.26 8.28
N ASP A 99 -2.12 -12.36 8.39
CA ASP A 99 -2.69 -13.58 8.96
C ASP A 99 -1.81 -14.13 10.05
N SER A 100 -1.21 -13.28 10.76
CA SER A 100 -0.40 -13.67 11.89
C SER A 100 -1.23 -14.53 12.83
N PRO A 101 -0.77 -15.69 13.19
CA PRO A 101 -1.49 -16.50 14.15
C PRO A 101 -1.57 -15.84 15.51
#